data_f40d21eeb128ece505c01ae452e9b38b
#
_entry.id   f40d21eeb128ece505c01ae452e9b38b
#
_cell.length_a   1.000
_cell.length_b   1.000
_cell.length_c   1.000
_cell.angle_alpha   90.00
_cell.angle_beta   90.00
_cell.angle_gamma   90.00
#
_symmetry.space_group_name_H-M   'P 1'
#
loop_
_entity.id
_entity.type
_entity.pdbx_description
1 polymer ?
#
loop_
_entity_poly.entity_id
_entity_poly.type
_entity_poly.pdbx_seq_one_letter_code
_entity_poly.pdbx_strand_id
1 'polypeptide(L)'
;VIRGNRVHHNHQLGLRVEDTVGTVIEGNEIAYNNWLEEFNWGWEAGGTKFWDTEGLVVRNNHSHHNFGPGLWDDYNNNDVLYEGNIVEDNAGPGIFHEISYRATIRNNTIRRNGSDHGAWLWGAGIVIAASQDTEVYGNVVQDNANGISLIQQNRGSGDRGAWVVRNNYVHDNEVSGGKTGAVQDIGSSAIFRSNNRFENNRYSGDVRWAWNGSTSISWAKWQSAGHDTTGSYTP
;
A
#
# COMPACT_ATOMS: atom_id res chain seq x y z
N VAL A 1 -23.22 -1.89 2.04
CA VAL A 1 -22.55 -2.79 1.08
C VAL A 1 -22.62 -2.17 -0.31
N ILE A 2 -21.47 -2.09 -0.99
CA ILE A 2 -21.34 -1.63 -2.39
C ILE A 2 -20.81 -2.85 -3.16
N ARG A 3 -21.63 -3.43 -4.03
CA ARG A 3 -21.30 -4.71 -4.69
C ARG A 3 -21.68 -4.76 -6.16
N GLY A 4 -20.77 -5.32 -6.99
CA GLY A 4 -21.06 -5.66 -8.39
C GLY A 4 -21.29 -4.46 -9.30
N ASN A 5 -20.70 -3.31 -8.97
CA ASN A 5 -20.86 -2.09 -9.77
C ASN A 5 -19.67 -1.91 -10.71
N ARG A 6 -19.91 -1.11 -11.75
CA ARG A 6 -18.87 -0.55 -12.59
C ARG A 6 -18.80 0.95 -12.33
N VAL A 7 -17.67 1.41 -11.75
CA VAL A 7 -17.43 2.79 -11.34
C VAL A 7 -16.27 3.33 -12.16
N HIS A 8 -16.55 4.10 -13.21
CA HIS A 8 -15.53 4.46 -14.17
C HIS A 8 -15.72 5.84 -14.80
N HIS A 9 -14.63 6.40 -15.31
CA HIS A 9 -14.56 7.69 -16.00
C HIS A 9 -15.14 8.86 -15.18
N ASN A 10 -14.98 8.80 -13.86
CA ASN A 10 -15.30 9.94 -13.02
C ASN A 10 -14.16 10.96 -13.05
N HIS A 11 -14.52 12.23 -12.90
CA HIS A 11 -13.61 13.34 -13.09
C HIS A 11 -12.51 13.38 -12.02
N GLN A 12 -12.80 12.92 -10.81
CA GLN A 12 -11.87 12.97 -9.67
C GLN A 12 -11.68 11.59 -9.02
N LEU A 13 -12.65 11.08 -8.32
CA LEU A 13 -12.62 9.80 -7.61
C LEU A 13 -13.68 8.83 -8.15
N GLY A 14 -13.31 7.57 -8.22
CA GLY A 14 -14.29 6.52 -8.50
C GLY A 14 -15.24 6.32 -7.33
N LEU A 15 -14.72 6.06 -6.16
CA LEU A 15 -15.51 5.75 -4.96
C LEU A 15 -14.93 6.42 -3.72
N ARG A 16 -15.79 7.06 -2.95
CA ARG A 16 -15.47 7.58 -1.61
C ARG A 16 -16.39 6.95 -0.57
N VAL A 17 -15.83 6.60 0.58
CA VAL A 17 -16.56 6.18 1.78
C VAL A 17 -15.97 6.92 2.97
N GLU A 18 -16.82 7.47 3.81
CA GLU A 18 -16.42 8.32 4.91
C GLU A 18 -17.33 8.07 6.13
N ASP A 19 -16.74 8.11 7.33
CA ASP A 19 -17.43 8.04 8.62
C ASP A 19 -18.42 6.86 8.68
N THR A 20 -17.89 5.62 8.49
CA THR A 20 -18.73 4.42 8.46
C THR A 20 -18.16 3.28 9.28
N VAL A 21 -19.06 2.42 9.73
CA VAL A 21 -18.74 1.17 10.46
C VAL A 21 -19.21 -0.05 9.66
N GLY A 22 -18.33 -1.03 9.46
CA GLY A 22 -18.67 -2.31 8.84
C GLY A 22 -19.03 -2.23 7.35
N THR A 23 -18.51 -1.24 6.62
CA THR A 23 -18.75 -1.12 5.19
C THR A 23 -18.05 -2.22 4.40
N VAL A 24 -18.77 -2.80 3.44
CA VAL A 24 -18.24 -3.84 2.53
C VAL A 24 -18.29 -3.34 1.10
N ILE A 25 -17.13 -3.36 0.42
CA ILE A 25 -16.94 -3.02 -0.99
C ILE A 25 -16.46 -4.27 -1.70
N GLU A 26 -17.30 -4.88 -2.53
CA GLU A 26 -17.07 -6.23 -3.02
C GLU A 26 -17.42 -6.41 -4.50
N GLY A 27 -16.51 -7.01 -5.26
CA GLY A 27 -16.78 -7.43 -6.64
C GLY A 27 -17.09 -6.27 -7.59
N ASN A 28 -16.53 -5.09 -7.36
CA ASN A 28 -16.71 -3.93 -8.24
C ASN A 28 -15.55 -3.81 -9.23
N GLU A 29 -15.82 -3.25 -10.40
CA GLU A 29 -14.81 -2.70 -11.31
C GLU A 29 -14.69 -1.19 -11.04
N ILE A 30 -13.48 -0.71 -10.74
CA ILE A 30 -13.18 0.69 -10.42
C ILE A 30 -12.07 1.14 -11.37
N ALA A 31 -12.41 1.88 -12.42
CA ALA A 31 -11.47 2.07 -13.52
C ALA A 31 -11.55 3.44 -14.20
N TYR A 32 -10.42 3.88 -14.74
CA TYR A 32 -10.33 5.11 -15.53
C TYR A 32 -10.88 6.35 -14.79
N ASN A 33 -10.72 6.42 -13.48
CA ASN A 33 -11.13 7.61 -12.72
C ASN A 33 -9.98 8.62 -12.67
N ASN A 34 -10.32 9.91 -12.57
CA ASN A 34 -9.42 11.04 -12.82
C ASN A 34 -8.81 11.00 -14.24
N TRP A 35 -9.58 10.54 -15.20
CA TRP A 35 -9.10 10.23 -16.55
C TRP A 35 -8.68 11.44 -17.38
N LEU A 36 -9.10 12.66 -16.99
CA LEU A 36 -8.61 13.91 -17.58
C LEU A 36 -7.34 14.43 -16.91
N GLU A 37 -6.87 13.78 -15.85
CA GLU A 37 -5.66 14.13 -15.11
C GLU A 37 -5.69 15.56 -14.52
N GLU A 38 -6.87 16.11 -14.32
CA GLU A 38 -7.06 17.49 -13.85
C GLU A 38 -6.88 17.63 -12.34
N PHE A 39 -7.04 16.55 -11.59
CA PHE A 39 -6.89 16.55 -10.14
C PHE A 39 -5.58 15.93 -9.70
N ASN A 40 -4.90 16.61 -8.80
CA ASN A 40 -3.71 16.06 -8.17
C ASN A 40 -4.11 14.84 -7.32
N TRP A 41 -3.73 13.64 -7.77
CA TRP A 41 -4.08 12.41 -7.09
C TRP A 41 -3.45 12.28 -5.69
N GLY A 42 -2.34 12.96 -5.41
CA GLY A 42 -1.74 12.98 -4.07
C GLY A 42 -2.63 13.65 -3.00
N TRP A 43 -3.76 14.17 -3.41
CA TRP A 43 -4.76 14.74 -2.49
C TRP A 43 -6.03 13.88 -2.44
N GLU A 44 -6.89 13.94 -3.45
CA GLU A 44 -8.17 13.21 -3.47
C GLU A 44 -8.58 12.85 -4.89
N ALA A 45 -7.81 12.03 -5.59
CA ALA A 45 -8.18 11.58 -6.93
C ALA A 45 -7.67 10.16 -7.20
N GLY A 46 -8.28 9.48 -8.14
CA GLY A 46 -7.95 8.11 -8.53
C GLY A 46 -9.09 7.12 -8.34
N GLY A 47 -8.76 5.88 -8.03
CA GLY A 47 -9.75 4.80 -7.88
C GLY A 47 -10.66 4.99 -6.69
N THR A 48 -10.10 5.01 -5.49
CA THR A 48 -10.89 5.14 -4.26
C THR A 48 -10.23 6.04 -3.24
N LYS A 49 -11.04 6.56 -2.29
CA LYS A 49 -10.56 7.11 -1.03
C LYS A 49 -11.53 6.77 0.09
N PHE A 50 -11.04 6.08 1.12
CA PHE A 50 -11.79 5.72 2.31
C PHE A 50 -11.25 6.52 3.48
N TRP A 51 -12.13 7.13 4.25
CA TRP A 51 -11.76 8.04 5.32
C TRP A 51 -12.57 7.75 6.57
N ASP A 52 -11.91 7.69 7.73
CA ASP A 52 -12.53 7.53 9.05
C ASP A 52 -13.51 6.35 9.11
N THR A 53 -13.03 5.16 8.69
CA THR A 53 -13.83 3.95 8.67
C THR A 53 -13.39 2.96 9.74
N GLU A 54 -14.35 2.24 10.30
CA GLU A 54 -14.12 1.13 11.25
C GLU A 54 -14.59 -0.18 10.64
N GLY A 55 -13.72 -1.18 10.59
CA GLY A 55 -14.08 -2.51 10.06
C GLY A 55 -14.44 -2.52 8.57
N LEU A 56 -13.74 -1.70 7.78
CA LEU A 56 -13.92 -1.65 6.32
C LEU A 56 -13.42 -2.95 5.67
N VAL A 57 -14.23 -3.54 4.80
CA VAL A 57 -13.84 -4.71 3.98
C VAL A 57 -13.87 -4.35 2.50
N VAL A 58 -12.71 -4.44 1.85
CA VAL A 58 -12.52 -4.21 0.41
C VAL A 58 -12.04 -5.51 -0.21
N ARG A 59 -12.93 -6.24 -0.89
CA ARG A 59 -12.57 -7.57 -1.39
C ARG A 59 -13.06 -7.88 -2.80
N ASN A 60 -12.28 -8.68 -3.52
CA ASN A 60 -12.62 -9.19 -4.84
C ASN A 60 -12.98 -8.08 -5.85
N ASN A 61 -12.43 -6.88 -5.69
CA ASN A 61 -12.60 -5.79 -6.63
C ASN A 61 -11.51 -5.82 -7.69
N HIS A 62 -11.79 -5.25 -8.86
CA HIS A 62 -10.82 -4.96 -9.89
C HIS A 62 -10.64 -3.45 -10.02
N SER A 63 -9.53 -2.92 -9.52
CA SER A 63 -9.20 -1.49 -9.59
C SER A 63 -8.07 -1.26 -10.58
N HIS A 64 -8.34 -0.54 -11.68
CA HIS A 64 -7.34 -0.42 -12.75
C HIS A 64 -7.43 0.87 -13.56
N HIS A 65 -6.29 1.25 -14.16
CA HIS A 65 -6.17 2.41 -15.06
C HIS A 65 -6.72 3.72 -14.45
N ASN A 66 -6.66 3.87 -13.14
CA ASN A 66 -7.02 5.12 -12.50
C ASN A 66 -5.80 6.06 -12.50
N PHE A 67 -6.01 7.33 -12.79
CA PHE A 67 -4.95 8.32 -12.65
C PHE A 67 -4.85 8.78 -11.19
N GLY A 68 -4.22 7.93 -10.38
CA GLY A 68 -4.04 8.03 -8.94
C GLY A 68 -3.93 6.65 -8.30
N PRO A 69 -4.03 6.54 -6.96
CA PRO A 69 -4.05 5.25 -6.25
C PRO A 69 -5.20 4.36 -6.70
N GLY A 70 -4.94 3.06 -6.74
CA GLY A 70 -5.99 2.08 -7.07
C GLY A 70 -7.00 1.93 -5.94
N LEU A 71 -6.55 1.51 -4.76
CA LEU A 71 -7.33 1.39 -3.53
C LEU A 71 -6.61 2.18 -2.42
N TRP A 72 -7.26 3.16 -1.84
CA TRP A 72 -6.66 4.07 -0.86
C TRP A 72 -7.57 4.29 0.33
N ASP A 73 -7.05 4.01 1.51
CA ASP A 73 -7.63 4.45 2.76
C ASP A 73 -6.69 5.47 3.43
N ASP A 74 -7.26 6.57 3.87
CA ASP A 74 -6.56 7.73 4.41
C ASP A 74 -7.32 8.24 5.64
N TYR A 75 -6.59 8.62 6.67
CA TYR A 75 -7.09 9.25 7.89
C TYR A 75 -8.00 8.38 8.78
N ASN A 76 -7.47 8.00 9.93
CA ASN A 76 -8.19 7.34 11.04
C ASN A 76 -8.86 5.98 10.77
N ASN A 77 -8.65 5.37 9.61
CA ASN A 77 -9.23 4.05 9.38
C ASN A 77 -8.67 3.01 10.35
N ASN A 78 -9.50 2.10 10.78
CA ASN A 78 -9.11 1.02 11.68
C ASN A 78 -9.81 -0.30 11.32
N ASP A 79 -9.12 -1.42 11.51
CA ASP A 79 -9.60 -2.75 11.14
C ASP A 79 -9.99 -2.88 9.66
N VAL A 80 -9.12 -2.39 8.78
CA VAL A 80 -9.33 -2.46 7.33
C VAL A 80 -8.88 -3.81 6.79
N LEU A 81 -9.70 -4.43 5.95
CA LEU A 81 -9.34 -5.65 5.22
C LEU A 81 -9.31 -5.41 3.71
N TYR A 82 -8.16 -5.63 3.08
CA TYR A 82 -8.02 -5.76 1.63
C TYR A 82 -7.75 -7.22 1.27
N GLU A 83 -8.67 -7.88 0.59
CA GLU A 83 -8.56 -9.31 0.31
C GLU A 83 -8.98 -9.68 -1.12
N GLY A 84 -8.14 -10.43 -1.82
CA GLY A 84 -8.49 -11.01 -3.13
C GLY A 84 -8.74 -9.98 -4.23
N ASN A 85 -8.27 -8.74 -4.08
CA ASN A 85 -8.44 -7.72 -5.11
C ASN A 85 -7.40 -7.88 -6.22
N ILE A 86 -7.77 -7.48 -7.44
CA ILE A 86 -6.85 -7.26 -8.56
C ILE A 86 -6.68 -5.74 -8.68
N VAL A 87 -5.44 -5.26 -8.53
CA VAL A 87 -5.12 -3.83 -8.57
C VAL A 87 -3.98 -3.60 -9.55
N GLU A 88 -4.27 -3.00 -10.70
CA GLU A 88 -3.29 -2.96 -11.77
C GLU A 88 -3.36 -1.68 -12.62
N ASP A 89 -2.21 -1.34 -13.22
CA ASP A 89 -2.13 -0.25 -14.19
C ASP A 89 -2.65 1.11 -13.67
N ASN A 90 -2.54 1.36 -12.36
CA ASN A 90 -2.88 2.65 -11.78
C ASN A 90 -1.65 3.57 -11.75
N ALA A 91 -1.84 4.88 -11.99
CA ALA A 91 -0.74 5.84 -12.02
C ALA A 91 -0.08 6.04 -10.66
N GLY A 92 -0.84 5.99 -9.58
CA GLY A 92 -0.37 6.03 -8.20
C GLY A 92 -0.12 4.63 -7.61
N PRO A 93 0.05 4.52 -6.28
CA PRO A 93 0.17 3.25 -5.57
C PRO A 93 -0.98 2.29 -5.86
N GLY A 94 -0.69 0.99 -5.83
CA GLY A 94 -1.75 -0.01 -5.98
C GLY A 94 -2.71 0.01 -4.79
N ILE A 95 -2.26 -0.43 -3.62
CA ILE A 95 -2.97 -0.30 -2.33
C ILE A 95 -2.20 0.69 -1.46
N PHE A 96 -2.90 1.70 -0.95
CA PHE A 96 -2.33 2.75 -0.14
C PHE A 96 -3.07 2.87 1.20
N HIS A 97 -2.39 2.49 2.28
CA HIS A 97 -2.86 2.59 3.67
C HIS A 97 -2.12 3.71 4.36
N GLU A 98 -2.79 4.84 4.57
CA GLU A 98 -2.17 6.09 5.02
C GLU A 98 -2.79 6.62 6.30
N ILE A 99 -1.95 7.17 7.20
CA ILE A 99 -2.34 7.81 8.49
C ILE A 99 -3.52 7.13 9.16
N SER A 100 -3.41 5.83 9.26
CA SER A 100 -4.45 4.93 9.73
C SER A 100 -3.86 3.92 10.73
N TYR A 101 -4.67 2.98 11.17
CA TYR A 101 -4.29 2.04 12.21
C TYR A 101 -4.32 0.61 11.67
N ARG A 102 -4.84 -0.32 12.41
CA ARG A 102 -4.81 -1.74 12.10
C ARG A 102 -5.42 -2.09 10.74
N ALA A 103 -4.65 -2.81 9.91
CA ALA A 103 -5.14 -3.34 8.64
C ALA A 103 -4.60 -4.75 8.36
N THR A 104 -5.33 -5.48 7.53
CA THR A 104 -4.88 -6.73 6.92
C THR A 104 -4.95 -6.62 5.40
N ILE A 105 -3.82 -6.84 4.73
CA ILE A 105 -3.72 -6.78 3.26
C ILE A 105 -3.25 -8.15 2.78
N ARG A 106 -4.16 -8.96 2.23
CA ARG A 106 -3.83 -10.35 1.92
C ARG A 106 -4.42 -10.88 0.62
N ASN A 107 -3.71 -11.81 0.00
CA ASN A 107 -4.17 -12.57 -1.16
C ASN A 107 -4.61 -11.67 -2.33
N ASN A 108 -4.01 -10.48 -2.48
CA ASN A 108 -4.26 -9.58 -3.59
C ASN A 108 -3.26 -9.81 -4.73
N THR A 109 -3.66 -9.54 -5.96
CA THR A 109 -2.79 -9.44 -7.12
C THR A 109 -2.61 -7.97 -7.48
N ILE A 110 -1.38 -7.46 -7.36
CA ILE A 110 -1.08 -6.03 -7.46
C ILE A 110 0.06 -5.86 -8.45
N ARG A 111 -0.19 -5.24 -9.60
CA ARG A 111 0.82 -5.19 -10.68
C ARG A 111 0.76 -3.95 -11.54
N ARG A 112 1.92 -3.52 -12.03
CA ARG A 112 2.09 -2.38 -12.95
C ARG A 112 1.49 -1.07 -12.46
N ASN A 113 1.54 -0.83 -11.14
CA ASN A 113 1.10 0.42 -10.54
C ASN A 113 2.30 1.37 -10.32
N GLY A 114 2.03 2.65 -10.09
CA GLY A 114 3.02 3.65 -9.71
C GLY A 114 3.73 4.30 -10.89
N SER A 115 3.17 4.26 -12.09
CA SER A 115 3.82 4.79 -13.31
C SER A 115 4.11 6.29 -13.26
N ASP A 116 3.30 7.06 -12.53
CA ASP A 116 3.46 8.52 -12.40
C ASP A 116 4.27 8.93 -11.15
N HIS A 117 4.54 8.02 -10.21
CA HIS A 117 5.16 8.39 -8.94
C HIS A 117 6.11 7.34 -8.37
N GLY A 118 7.00 6.85 -9.20
CA GLY A 118 8.00 5.84 -8.82
C GLY A 118 9.14 6.34 -7.93
N ALA A 119 9.22 7.66 -7.67
CA ALA A 119 10.29 8.25 -6.89
C ALA A 119 10.31 7.74 -5.44
N TRP A 120 11.51 7.49 -4.94
CA TRP A 120 11.79 7.02 -3.60
C TRP A 120 11.12 5.65 -3.34
N LEU A 121 9.98 5.58 -2.68
CA LEU A 121 9.19 4.35 -2.48
C LEU A 121 7.68 4.58 -2.66
N TRP A 122 7.27 5.77 -3.08
CA TRP A 122 5.86 6.14 -3.16
C TRP A 122 5.05 5.40 -4.22
N GLY A 123 5.63 5.05 -5.35
CA GLY A 123 4.95 4.31 -6.42
C GLY A 123 4.90 2.80 -6.19
N ALA A 124 4.76 2.34 -4.94
CA ALA A 124 4.77 0.90 -4.66
C ALA A 124 3.42 0.23 -4.96
N GLY A 125 3.50 -1.07 -5.19
CA GLY A 125 2.29 -1.90 -5.24
C GLY A 125 1.49 -1.81 -3.95
N ILE A 126 2.16 -1.87 -2.79
CA ILE A 126 1.55 -1.64 -1.48
C ILE A 126 2.36 -0.57 -0.74
N VAL A 127 1.68 0.50 -0.31
CA VAL A 127 2.26 1.56 0.53
C VAL A 127 1.56 1.60 1.87
N ILE A 128 2.34 1.54 2.95
CA ILE A 128 1.91 1.79 4.32
C ILE A 128 2.62 3.05 4.80
N ALA A 129 1.92 4.17 4.89
CA ALA A 129 2.49 5.45 5.26
C ALA A 129 1.94 5.97 6.58
N ALA A 130 2.85 6.28 7.52
CA ALA A 130 2.48 6.77 8.84
C ALA A 130 1.36 5.96 9.52
N SER A 131 1.34 4.63 9.29
CA SER A 131 0.32 3.70 9.77
C SER A 131 0.95 2.54 10.53
N GLN A 132 0.17 1.90 11.38
CA GLN A 132 0.68 0.91 12.34
C GLN A 132 -0.18 -0.34 12.43
N ASP A 133 0.43 -1.39 13.00
CA ASP A 133 -0.26 -2.64 13.32
C ASP A 133 -0.89 -3.31 12.07
N THR A 134 -0.19 -3.20 10.91
CA THR A 134 -0.65 -3.72 9.63
C THR A 134 0.00 -5.07 9.34
N GLU A 135 -0.77 -6.05 8.92
CA GLU A 135 -0.29 -7.34 8.44
C GLU A 135 -0.49 -7.47 6.92
N VAL A 136 0.60 -7.80 6.20
CA VAL A 136 0.63 -7.88 4.73
C VAL A 136 1.16 -9.24 4.32
N TYR A 137 0.30 -10.11 3.78
CA TYR A 137 0.73 -11.47 3.43
C TYR A 137 -0.01 -12.13 2.26
N GLY A 138 0.64 -13.11 1.65
CA GLY A 138 0.05 -13.90 0.57
C GLY A 138 -0.27 -13.10 -0.70
N ASN A 139 0.30 -11.89 -0.84
CA ASN A 139 0.06 -11.06 -2.01
C ASN A 139 1.07 -11.37 -3.12
N VAL A 140 0.62 -11.21 -4.36
CA VAL A 140 1.46 -11.21 -5.56
C VAL A 140 1.65 -9.77 -6.01
N VAL A 141 2.86 -9.22 -5.85
CA VAL A 141 3.22 -7.82 -6.09
C VAL A 141 4.26 -7.75 -7.19
N GLN A 142 3.84 -7.45 -8.43
CA GLN A 142 4.68 -7.62 -9.62
C GLN A 142 4.74 -6.38 -10.49
N ASP A 143 5.93 -6.07 -10.99
CA ASP A 143 6.16 -5.05 -12.02
C ASP A 143 5.60 -3.67 -11.67
N ASN A 144 5.44 -3.37 -10.39
CA ASN A 144 5.11 -2.02 -9.94
C ASN A 144 6.38 -1.16 -9.92
N ALA A 145 6.24 0.16 -9.90
CA ALA A 145 7.42 1.02 -9.80
C ALA A 145 8.27 0.72 -8.55
N ASN A 146 7.63 0.30 -7.47
CA ASN A 146 8.26 -0.29 -6.28
C ASN A 146 7.38 -1.43 -5.74
N GLY A 147 7.95 -2.30 -4.89
CA GLY A 147 7.25 -3.46 -4.33
C GLY A 147 6.34 -3.12 -3.15
N ILE A 148 6.80 -3.36 -1.92
CA ILE A 148 6.07 -3.08 -0.67
C ILE A 148 6.85 -2.06 0.15
N SER A 149 6.23 -0.94 0.51
CA SER A 149 6.87 0.20 1.15
C SER A 149 6.25 0.53 2.50
N LEU A 150 7.11 0.73 3.51
CA LEU A 150 6.76 1.34 4.79
C LEU A 150 7.38 2.74 4.83
N ILE A 151 6.57 3.79 4.93
CA ILE A 151 7.05 5.17 4.84
C ILE A 151 6.68 5.98 6.09
N GLN A 152 7.66 6.40 6.87
CA GLN A 152 7.42 7.26 8.01
C GLN A 152 7.45 8.72 7.62
N GLN A 153 6.35 9.40 7.89
CA GLN A 153 6.22 10.85 7.82
C GLN A 153 5.86 11.43 9.19
N ASN A 154 6.06 12.71 9.38
CA ASN A 154 5.55 13.42 10.56
C ASN A 154 4.15 13.96 10.26
N ARG A 155 3.12 13.16 10.56
CA ARG A 155 1.72 13.45 10.25
C ARG A 155 0.87 13.79 11.49
N GLY A 156 1.47 13.75 12.69
CA GLY A 156 0.74 14.04 13.93
C GLY A 156 0.05 12.81 14.52
N SER A 157 -1.20 12.96 14.90
CA SER A 157 -1.99 11.90 15.57
C SER A 157 -3.46 11.99 15.22
N GLY A 158 -4.14 10.87 15.31
CA GLY A 158 -5.57 10.73 15.19
C GLY A 158 -6.20 10.15 16.45
N ASP A 159 -7.37 9.54 16.32
CA ASP A 159 -8.24 9.13 17.44
C ASP A 159 -7.64 8.00 18.29
N ARG A 160 -6.74 7.18 17.71
CA ARG A 160 -6.06 6.06 18.41
C ARG A 160 -4.58 6.33 18.67
N GLY A 161 -4.18 7.60 18.70
CA GLY A 161 -2.82 8.05 19.00
C GLY A 161 -2.00 8.44 17.77
N ALA A 162 -0.68 8.52 17.95
CA ALA A 162 0.22 9.01 16.92
C ALA A 162 0.20 8.13 15.65
N TRP A 163 0.21 8.78 14.50
CA TRP A 163 0.39 8.10 13.20
C TRP A 163 1.87 7.80 12.97
N VAL A 164 2.24 6.59 13.27
CA VAL A 164 3.63 6.12 13.20
C VAL A 164 3.71 4.76 12.53
N VAL A 165 4.78 4.54 11.80
CA VAL A 165 5.04 3.23 11.20
C VAL A 165 5.67 2.32 12.23
N ARG A 166 4.87 1.45 12.84
CA ARG A 166 5.31 0.49 13.85
C ARG A 166 4.50 -0.80 13.80
N ASN A 167 5.07 -1.88 14.29
CA ASN A 167 4.45 -3.20 14.40
C ASN A 167 3.87 -3.72 13.08
N ASN A 168 4.37 -3.26 11.94
CA ASN A 168 3.91 -3.77 10.65
C ASN A 168 4.64 -5.07 10.34
N TYR A 169 3.90 -6.06 9.85
CA TYR A 169 4.41 -7.38 9.55
C TYR A 169 4.12 -7.75 8.09
N VAL A 170 5.19 -7.80 7.30
CA VAL A 170 5.14 -8.11 5.86
C VAL A 170 5.73 -9.49 5.64
N HIS A 171 4.91 -10.48 5.28
CA HIS A 171 5.40 -11.86 5.19
C HIS A 171 4.70 -12.68 4.11
N ASP A 172 5.34 -13.74 3.67
CA ASP A 172 4.78 -14.72 2.73
C ASP A 172 4.24 -14.11 1.44
N ASN A 173 4.82 -12.97 0.98
CA ASN A 173 4.45 -12.35 -0.29
C ASN A 173 5.39 -12.78 -1.41
N GLU A 174 4.91 -12.73 -2.65
CA GLU A 174 5.71 -12.81 -3.87
C GLU A 174 5.90 -11.42 -4.44
N VAL A 175 7.15 -10.96 -4.53
CA VAL A 175 7.49 -9.60 -4.97
C VAL A 175 8.47 -9.67 -6.14
N SER A 176 8.13 -9.03 -7.26
CA SER A 176 9.06 -8.91 -8.39
C SER A 176 9.27 -7.46 -8.81
N GLY A 177 10.54 -7.12 -9.04
CA GLY A 177 10.96 -5.80 -9.47
C GLY A 177 10.87 -4.69 -8.42
N GLY A 178 11.51 -3.57 -8.69
CA GLY A 178 11.44 -2.36 -7.88
C GLY A 178 12.13 -2.43 -6.52
N LYS A 179 11.73 -1.56 -5.61
CA LYS A 179 12.29 -1.47 -4.27
C LYS A 179 11.26 -1.87 -3.22
N THR A 180 11.71 -2.60 -2.21
CA THR A 180 10.89 -2.99 -1.05
C THR A 180 11.61 -2.60 0.24
N GLY A 181 10.87 -2.24 1.27
CA GLY A 181 11.45 -1.96 2.58
C GLY A 181 10.85 -0.76 3.29
N ALA A 182 11.66 -0.12 4.14
CA ALA A 182 11.21 1.01 4.93
C ALA A 182 12.10 2.23 4.71
N VAL A 183 11.47 3.38 4.63
CA VAL A 183 12.13 4.69 4.53
C VAL A 183 11.47 5.69 5.47
N GLN A 184 12.22 6.74 5.74
CA GLN A 184 11.80 7.82 6.58
C GLN A 184 11.94 9.12 5.80
N ASP A 185 10.82 9.80 5.59
CA ASP A 185 10.78 11.08 4.91
C ASP A 185 11.12 12.21 5.90
N ILE A 186 10.36 12.29 6.98
CA ILE A 186 10.55 13.30 8.02
C ILE A 186 10.49 12.62 9.38
N GLY A 187 11.31 13.08 10.31
CA GLY A 187 11.22 12.65 11.70
C GLY A 187 12.36 11.77 12.17
N SER A 188 12.09 10.89 13.10
CA SER A 188 13.10 10.09 13.76
C SER A 188 13.38 8.77 13.05
N SER A 189 14.61 8.25 13.18
CA SER A 189 14.97 6.91 12.72
C SER A 189 14.25 5.78 13.49
N ALA A 190 13.19 6.10 14.23
CA ALA A 190 12.44 5.16 15.05
C ALA A 190 11.79 4.05 14.23
N ILE A 191 11.40 4.32 13.00
CA ILE A 191 10.81 3.31 12.09
C ILE A 191 11.65 2.01 12.04
N PHE A 192 12.97 2.13 12.05
CA PHE A 192 13.90 0.98 11.97
C PHE A 192 14.02 0.20 13.29
N ARG A 193 13.38 0.67 14.37
CA ARG A 193 13.40 0.05 15.71
C ARG A 193 12.00 -0.14 16.28
N SER A 194 10.98 0.11 15.50
CA SER A 194 9.57 0.06 15.91
C SER A 194 8.87 -1.23 15.49
N ASN A 195 9.59 -2.36 15.58
CA ASN A 195 9.06 -3.70 15.32
C ASN A 195 8.40 -3.85 13.93
N ASN A 196 8.92 -3.15 12.91
CA ASN A 196 8.53 -3.41 11.53
C ASN A 196 9.35 -4.59 10.99
N ARG A 197 8.69 -5.62 10.47
CA ARG A 197 9.32 -6.89 10.11
C ARG A 197 8.96 -7.33 8.71
N PHE A 198 9.94 -7.94 8.04
CA PHE A 198 9.76 -8.64 6.77
C PHE A 198 10.26 -10.07 6.96
N GLU A 199 9.43 -11.05 6.70
CA GLU A 199 9.75 -12.46 6.91
C GLU A 199 9.21 -13.35 5.79
N ASN A 200 9.99 -14.33 5.37
CA ASN A 200 9.57 -15.38 4.43
C ASN A 200 8.97 -14.87 3.10
N ASN A 201 9.31 -13.65 2.67
CA ASN A 201 8.91 -13.19 1.36
C ASN A 201 9.78 -13.82 0.27
N ARG A 202 9.21 -13.98 -0.92
CA ARG A 202 9.93 -14.45 -2.11
C ARG A 202 10.10 -13.30 -3.09
N TYR A 203 11.34 -13.03 -3.46
CA TYR A 203 11.71 -11.95 -4.37
C TYR A 203 12.26 -12.51 -5.67
N SER A 204 11.96 -11.84 -6.80
CA SER A 204 12.51 -12.21 -8.11
C SER A 204 12.81 -11.00 -8.98
N GLY A 205 13.80 -11.15 -9.89
CA GLY A 205 14.22 -10.10 -10.81
C GLY A 205 15.00 -8.97 -10.15
N ASP A 206 15.02 -7.79 -10.74
CA ASP A 206 15.80 -6.64 -10.23
C ASP A 206 15.12 -5.98 -9.02
N VAL A 207 15.24 -6.61 -7.86
CA VAL A 207 14.76 -6.09 -6.59
C VAL A 207 15.91 -5.45 -5.80
N ARG A 208 15.63 -4.34 -5.14
CA ARG A 208 16.50 -3.69 -4.17
C ARG A 208 15.74 -3.45 -2.87
N TRP A 209 16.45 -3.40 -1.76
CA TRP A 209 15.83 -3.21 -0.45
C TRP A 209 16.20 -1.86 0.12
N ALA A 210 15.27 -1.28 0.88
CA ALA A 210 15.45 0.00 1.55
C ALA A 210 15.40 -0.20 3.07
N TRP A 211 16.45 0.18 3.77
CA TRP A 211 16.52 0.10 5.22
C TRP A 211 17.57 1.02 5.80
N ASN A 212 17.31 1.55 7.00
CA ASN A 212 18.25 2.32 7.82
C ASN A 212 18.95 3.47 7.06
N GLY A 213 18.15 4.25 6.33
CA GLY A 213 18.62 5.43 5.60
C GLY A 213 19.16 5.15 4.19
N SER A 214 19.26 3.89 3.79
CA SER A 214 19.62 3.53 2.41
C SER A 214 18.41 3.03 1.64
N THR A 215 18.26 3.46 0.40
CA THR A 215 17.18 3.05 -0.52
C THR A 215 17.62 2.01 -1.54
N SER A 216 18.83 1.47 -1.40
CA SER A 216 19.36 0.44 -2.30
C SER A 216 20.43 -0.38 -1.61
N ILE A 217 19.99 -1.36 -0.81
CA ILE A 217 20.90 -2.35 -0.22
C ILE A 217 20.75 -3.70 -0.91
N SER A 218 21.81 -4.53 -0.83
CA SER A 218 21.80 -5.89 -1.37
C SER A 218 20.98 -6.85 -0.51
N TRP A 219 20.59 -7.99 -1.07
CA TRP A 219 19.95 -9.08 -0.36
C TRP A 219 20.70 -9.49 0.92
N ALA A 220 22.02 -9.69 0.82
CA ALA A 220 22.82 -10.05 1.98
C ALA A 220 22.77 -9.00 3.11
N LYS A 221 22.75 -7.70 2.76
CA LYS A 221 22.60 -6.62 3.76
C LYS A 221 21.20 -6.59 4.36
N TRP A 222 20.19 -6.88 3.57
CA TRP A 222 18.81 -7.01 4.02
C TRP A 222 18.64 -8.12 5.06
N GLN A 223 19.16 -9.32 4.75
CA GLN A 223 19.13 -10.44 5.70
C GLN A 223 19.99 -10.17 6.96
N SER A 224 21.13 -9.51 6.82
CA SER A 224 21.96 -9.14 7.98
C SER A 224 21.31 -8.10 8.88
N ALA A 225 20.31 -7.34 8.38
CA ALA A 225 19.48 -6.45 9.19
C ALA A 225 18.34 -7.19 9.92
N GLY A 226 18.22 -8.51 9.74
CA GLY A 226 17.23 -9.36 10.40
C GLY A 226 15.94 -9.57 9.61
N HIS A 227 15.90 -9.15 8.33
CA HIS A 227 14.71 -9.31 7.50
C HIS A 227 14.84 -10.52 6.57
N ASP A 228 13.72 -11.16 6.28
CA ASP A 228 13.60 -12.29 5.35
C ASP A 228 14.68 -13.36 5.49
N THR A 229 15.08 -13.66 6.75
CA THR A 229 16.10 -14.69 7.01
C THR A 229 15.66 -16.08 6.55
N THR A 230 14.37 -16.29 6.42
CA THR A 230 13.73 -17.50 5.85
C THR A 230 13.19 -17.30 4.44
N GLY A 231 13.24 -16.07 3.92
CA GLY A 231 12.81 -15.73 2.57
C GLY A 231 13.79 -16.18 1.48
N SER A 232 13.45 -15.89 0.24
CA SER A 232 14.30 -16.22 -0.90
C SER A 232 14.38 -15.09 -1.92
N TYR A 233 15.50 -15.06 -2.66
CA TYR A 233 15.72 -14.12 -3.75
C TYR A 233 16.34 -14.83 -4.96
N THR A 234 15.70 -14.65 -6.10
CA THR A 234 16.17 -15.12 -7.42
C THR A 234 16.39 -13.88 -8.32
N PRO A 235 17.66 -13.52 -8.65
CA PRO A 235 17.98 -12.38 -9.50
C PRO A 235 17.41 -12.47 -10.90
#